data_057d38fe7e0ed8201f2c00e5a0431095
#
_entry.id   057d38fe7e0ed8201f2c00e5a0431095
#
_cell.length_a   1.000
_cell.length_b   1.000
_cell.length_c   1.000
_cell.angle_alpha   90.00
_cell.angle_beta   90.00
_cell.angle_gamma   90.00
#
_symmetry.space_group_name_H-M   'P 1'
#
loop_
_entity.id
_entity.type
_entity.pdbx_description
1 polymer ?
#
loop_
_entity_poly.entity_id
_entity_poly.type
_entity_poly.pdbx_seq_one_letter_code
_entity_poly.pdbx_strand_id
1 'polypeptide(L)'
;MRTTLVLLFSCAFAFSAIAQKKSAKMPAIIDSLSTKAPVAEGPVKDSLRLVFEKMPKKAAWGSAIVPGLGQVYNKRWWKVPLIYGGFVAFVKAYQNNNNQYHVFLNEVQYRLANNGNPGSPDYAAYSFEGLVKIKDNFRRNKELSIIGGVVVYAVNIIDAYVDAKFFRFDISENLSLQLKPTLQTNPGGLHAYAAQPGLKLSLSL
;
A
#
# COMPACT_ATOMS: atom_id res chain seq x y z
N MET A 1 -11.22 27.34 7.66
CA MET A 1 -10.88 25.91 7.67
C MET A 1 -11.56 25.04 6.59
N ARG A 2 -12.53 25.53 5.84
CA ARG A 2 -13.16 24.81 4.70
C ARG A 2 -12.31 24.83 3.40
N THR A 3 -11.44 25.79 3.24
CA THR A 3 -10.64 26.02 2.03
C THR A 3 -9.41 25.11 1.91
N THR A 4 -8.80 24.70 3.02
CA THR A 4 -7.63 23.82 3.03
C THR A 4 -7.96 22.37 2.69
N LEU A 5 -9.19 21.91 3.01
CA LEU A 5 -9.63 20.54 2.70
C LEU A 5 -9.90 20.37 1.19
N VAL A 6 -10.37 21.42 0.53
CA VAL A 6 -10.66 21.44 -0.91
C VAL A 6 -9.37 21.42 -1.74
N LEU A 7 -8.30 22.05 -1.25
CA LEU A 7 -7.00 22.05 -1.94
C LEU A 7 -6.31 20.67 -1.91
N LEU A 8 -6.44 19.92 -0.81
CA LEU A 8 -5.91 18.54 -0.73
C LEU A 8 -6.67 17.58 -1.64
N PHE A 9 -7.98 17.76 -1.80
CA PHE A 9 -8.80 16.94 -2.70
C PHE A 9 -8.59 17.30 -4.18
N SER A 10 -8.32 18.56 -4.48
CA SER A 10 -8.01 19.07 -5.84
C SER A 10 -6.66 18.54 -6.34
N CYS A 11 -5.65 18.41 -5.47
CA CYS A 11 -4.35 17.82 -5.83
C CYS A 11 -4.44 16.33 -6.19
N ALA A 12 -5.34 15.57 -5.54
CA ALA A 12 -5.54 14.15 -5.83
C ALA A 12 -6.23 13.93 -7.21
N PHE A 13 -7.07 14.88 -7.66
CA PHE A 13 -7.77 14.76 -8.95
C PHE A 13 -6.94 15.18 -10.16
N ALA A 14 -5.96 16.06 -9.97
CA ALA A 14 -5.06 16.50 -11.06
C ALA A 14 -4.08 15.41 -11.51
N PHE A 15 -3.80 14.43 -10.65
CA PHE A 15 -2.88 13.31 -10.97
C PHE A 15 -3.53 12.22 -11.83
N SER A 16 -4.86 12.16 -11.91
CA SER A 16 -5.59 11.16 -12.72
C SER A 16 -5.52 11.41 -14.23
N ALA A 17 -5.18 12.62 -14.67
CA ALA A 17 -5.15 12.98 -16.08
C ALA A 17 -3.81 12.67 -16.78
N ILE A 18 -2.74 12.36 -16.04
CA ILE A 18 -1.40 12.12 -16.61
C ILE A 18 -1.13 10.61 -16.84
N ALA A 19 -1.94 9.73 -16.26
CA ALA A 19 -1.74 8.28 -16.34
C ALA A 19 -2.26 7.63 -17.65
N GLN A 20 -2.87 8.37 -18.56
CA GLN A 20 -3.48 7.81 -19.78
C GLN A 20 -2.68 8.02 -21.09
N LYS A 21 -1.42 8.42 -21.05
CA LYS A 21 -0.64 8.56 -22.29
C LYS A 21 0.69 7.81 -22.21
N LYS A 22 0.70 6.68 -22.88
CA LYS A 22 1.79 5.81 -23.35
C LYS A 22 1.73 4.40 -22.78
N SER A 23 0.78 3.61 -23.29
CA SER A 23 1.08 2.24 -23.67
C SER A 23 2.08 2.32 -24.83
N ALA A 24 3.35 2.39 -24.52
CA ALA A 24 4.39 2.20 -25.51
C ALA A 24 4.36 0.72 -25.87
N LYS A 25 3.85 0.44 -27.08
CA LYS A 25 4.00 -0.80 -27.82
C LYS A 25 5.46 -1.23 -27.72
N MET A 26 5.75 -2.30 -27.00
CA MET A 26 7.05 -2.95 -27.06
C MET A 26 7.32 -3.26 -28.53
N PRO A 27 8.47 -2.89 -29.09
CA PRO A 27 8.81 -3.30 -30.42
C PRO A 27 8.94 -4.83 -30.44
N ALA A 28 8.23 -5.44 -31.37
CA ALA A 28 8.35 -6.86 -31.70
C ALA A 28 9.74 -7.11 -32.33
N ILE A 29 10.76 -7.27 -31.48
CA ILE A 29 12.14 -7.62 -31.87
C ILE A 29 12.48 -9.04 -31.34
N ILE A 30 11.50 -9.87 -31.10
CA ILE A 30 11.75 -11.24 -30.59
C ILE A 30 11.65 -12.30 -31.69
N ASP A 31 11.20 -11.95 -32.91
CA ASP A 31 10.94 -12.97 -33.95
C ASP A 31 12.06 -13.18 -34.99
N SER A 32 13.23 -12.55 -34.84
CA SER A 32 14.30 -12.72 -35.83
C SER A 32 15.64 -13.24 -35.30
N LEU A 33 15.69 -13.80 -34.10
CA LEU A 33 16.91 -14.38 -33.53
C LEU A 33 16.77 -15.87 -33.16
N SER A 34 16.16 -16.65 -34.07
CA SER A 34 16.33 -18.09 -34.07
C SER A 34 17.40 -18.49 -35.08
N THR A 35 18.60 -18.01 -34.88
CA THR A 35 19.79 -18.60 -35.53
C THR A 35 20.88 -18.70 -34.45
N LYS A 36 21.16 -19.95 -34.14
CA LYS A 36 22.14 -20.53 -33.27
C LYS A 36 23.50 -19.83 -33.38
N ALA A 37 23.73 -18.84 -32.52
CA ALA A 37 25.04 -18.28 -32.24
C ALA A 37 25.38 -18.54 -30.76
N PRO A 38 26.63 -18.81 -30.40
CA PRO A 38 27.01 -19.10 -29.01
C PRO A 38 26.65 -17.88 -28.16
N VAL A 39 25.75 -18.09 -27.19
CA VAL A 39 25.33 -17.06 -26.25
C VAL A 39 26.53 -16.70 -25.39
N ALA A 40 27.13 -15.55 -25.64
CA ALA A 40 28.08 -14.93 -24.73
C ALA A 40 27.33 -14.59 -23.43
N GLU A 41 27.47 -15.42 -22.41
CA GLU A 41 26.88 -15.24 -21.06
C GLU A 41 27.62 -14.10 -20.35
N GLY A 42 27.26 -12.85 -20.58
CA GLY A 42 28.02 -11.86 -19.83
C GLY A 42 27.28 -10.59 -19.39
N PRO A 43 26.72 -9.72 -20.25
CA PRO A 43 26.28 -8.42 -19.73
C PRO A 43 24.79 -8.27 -19.44
N VAL A 44 23.90 -9.10 -20.00
CA VAL A 44 22.44 -8.90 -19.90
C VAL A 44 21.88 -9.32 -18.52
N LYS A 45 22.43 -10.36 -17.90
CA LYS A 45 22.04 -10.78 -16.54
C LYS A 45 22.42 -9.74 -15.49
N ASP A 46 23.55 -9.06 -15.61
CA ASP A 46 24.00 -8.08 -14.63
C ASP A 46 23.16 -6.79 -14.65
N SER A 47 22.75 -6.32 -15.83
CA SER A 47 21.93 -5.11 -15.94
C SER A 47 20.53 -5.31 -15.39
N LEU A 48 19.88 -6.45 -15.68
CA LEU A 48 18.58 -6.80 -15.09
C LEU A 48 18.68 -6.98 -13.58
N ARG A 49 19.69 -7.66 -13.10
CA ARG A 49 19.95 -7.84 -11.66
C ARG A 49 20.08 -6.49 -10.94
N LEU A 50 20.86 -5.56 -11.49
CA LEU A 50 21.02 -4.21 -10.94
C LEU A 50 19.71 -3.41 -10.92
N VAL A 51 18.85 -3.57 -11.93
CA VAL A 51 17.52 -2.95 -11.94
C VAL A 51 16.67 -3.51 -10.81
N PHE A 52 16.59 -4.83 -10.64
CA PHE A 52 15.83 -5.47 -9.58
C PHE A 52 16.37 -5.16 -8.17
N GLU A 53 17.66 -4.99 -8.00
CA GLU A 53 18.27 -4.60 -6.73
C GLU A 53 17.92 -3.15 -6.32
N LYS A 54 17.73 -2.26 -7.29
CA LYS A 54 17.36 -0.85 -7.05
C LYS A 54 15.86 -0.61 -6.87
N MET A 55 15.01 -1.52 -7.35
CA MET A 55 13.55 -1.38 -7.27
C MET A 55 13.02 -1.18 -5.84
N PRO A 56 13.42 -2.00 -4.82
CA PRO A 56 12.89 -1.82 -3.47
C PRO A 56 13.24 -0.47 -2.86
N LYS A 57 14.45 0.01 -3.10
CA LYS A 57 14.88 1.34 -2.64
C LYS A 57 14.05 2.45 -3.29
N LYS A 58 13.80 2.37 -4.61
CA LYS A 58 12.99 3.34 -5.33
C LYS A 58 11.54 3.36 -4.83
N ALA A 59 10.93 2.19 -4.59
CA ALA A 59 9.58 2.09 -4.05
C ALA A 59 9.48 2.69 -2.63
N ALA A 60 10.45 2.38 -1.76
CA ALA A 60 10.51 2.94 -0.41
C ALA A 60 10.68 4.48 -0.43
N TRP A 61 11.62 4.99 -1.23
CA TRP A 61 11.80 6.44 -1.37
C TRP A 61 10.58 7.13 -1.97
N GLY A 62 9.92 6.51 -2.96
CA GLY A 62 8.65 7.01 -3.50
C GLY A 62 7.59 7.15 -2.42
N SER A 63 7.40 6.12 -1.57
CA SER A 63 6.43 6.15 -0.46
C SER A 63 6.83 7.08 0.68
N ALA A 64 8.13 7.39 0.83
CA ALA A 64 8.62 8.37 1.80
C ALA A 64 8.37 9.82 1.35
N ILE A 65 8.29 10.10 0.06
CA ILE A 65 7.98 11.44 -0.45
C ILE A 65 6.47 11.63 -0.53
N VAL A 66 5.78 10.69 -1.14
CA VAL A 66 4.31 10.68 -1.28
C VAL A 66 3.77 9.34 -0.80
N PRO A 67 3.01 9.29 0.31
CA PRO A 67 2.44 8.05 0.81
C PRO A 67 1.64 7.32 -0.30
N GLY A 68 1.92 6.04 -0.51
CA GLY A 68 1.26 5.24 -1.53
C GLY A 68 1.93 5.22 -2.91
N LEU A 69 2.91 6.08 -3.19
CA LEU A 69 3.55 6.12 -4.51
C LEU A 69 4.36 4.84 -4.79
N GLY A 70 4.96 4.24 -3.78
CA GLY A 70 5.63 2.96 -3.90
C GLY A 70 4.68 1.81 -4.25
N GLN A 71 3.45 1.81 -3.71
CA GLN A 71 2.43 0.83 -4.04
C GLN A 71 1.95 0.97 -5.49
N VAL A 72 1.82 2.20 -5.99
CA VAL A 72 1.54 2.46 -7.42
C VAL A 72 2.68 1.93 -8.28
N TYR A 73 3.93 2.19 -7.89
CA TYR A 73 5.12 1.70 -8.59
C TYR A 73 5.17 0.16 -8.63
N ASN A 74 4.77 -0.50 -7.54
CA ASN A 74 4.68 -1.95 -7.42
C ASN A 74 3.41 -2.55 -8.07
N LYS A 75 2.61 -1.74 -8.83
CA LYS A 75 1.34 -2.14 -9.46
C LYS A 75 0.26 -2.61 -8.46
N ARG A 76 0.39 -2.25 -7.19
CA ARG A 76 -0.56 -2.58 -6.11
C ARG A 76 -1.39 -1.35 -5.71
N TRP A 77 -1.92 -0.64 -6.69
CA TRP A 77 -2.68 0.61 -6.53
C TRP A 77 -3.91 0.47 -5.63
N TRP A 78 -4.49 -0.72 -5.48
CA TRP A 78 -5.63 -0.97 -4.60
C TRP A 78 -5.33 -0.75 -3.11
N LYS A 79 -4.06 -0.78 -2.70
CA LYS A 79 -3.63 -0.45 -1.33
C LYS A 79 -3.65 1.05 -1.05
N VAL A 80 -3.58 1.88 -2.07
CA VAL A 80 -3.52 3.35 -1.93
C VAL A 80 -4.75 3.92 -1.21
N PRO A 81 -5.99 3.58 -1.59
CA PRO A 81 -7.18 4.04 -0.87
C PRO A 81 -7.18 3.63 0.61
N LEU A 82 -6.66 2.44 0.94
CA LEU A 82 -6.57 1.96 2.32
C LEU A 82 -5.61 2.83 3.16
N ILE A 83 -4.45 3.19 2.60
CA ILE A 83 -3.45 4.04 3.25
C ILE A 83 -4.04 5.42 3.52
N TYR A 84 -4.66 6.05 2.53
CA TYR A 84 -5.28 7.37 2.70
C TYR A 84 -6.48 7.32 3.64
N GLY A 85 -7.26 6.24 3.64
CA GLY A 85 -8.32 6.00 4.61
C GLY A 85 -7.78 5.98 6.05
N GLY A 86 -6.67 5.30 6.27
CA GLY A 86 -5.96 5.30 7.55
C GLY A 86 -5.51 6.70 7.98
N PHE A 87 -4.89 7.48 7.09
CA PHE A 87 -4.51 8.85 7.39
C PHE A 87 -5.71 9.74 7.74
N VAL A 88 -6.78 9.66 6.96
CA VAL A 88 -8.01 10.44 7.23
C VAL A 88 -8.59 10.09 8.60
N ALA A 89 -8.59 8.81 8.99
CA ALA A 89 -9.07 8.38 10.30
C ALA A 89 -8.25 9.01 11.44
N PHE A 90 -6.91 9.00 11.36
CA PHE A 90 -6.05 9.61 12.37
C PHE A 90 -6.15 11.14 12.38
N VAL A 91 -6.27 11.80 11.23
CA VAL A 91 -6.51 13.25 11.15
C VAL A 91 -7.84 13.62 11.81
N LYS A 92 -8.89 12.86 11.58
CA LYS A 92 -10.20 13.05 12.21
C LYS A 92 -10.14 12.83 13.72
N ALA A 93 -9.46 11.76 14.17
CA ALA A 93 -9.25 11.48 15.58
C ALA A 93 -8.49 12.63 16.25
N TYR A 94 -7.41 13.11 15.65
CA TYR A 94 -6.66 14.27 16.12
C TYR A 94 -7.55 15.52 16.24
N GLN A 95 -8.28 15.86 15.18
CA GLN A 95 -9.13 17.05 15.15
C GLN A 95 -10.21 17.01 16.24
N ASN A 96 -10.87 15.85 16.39
CA ASN A 96 -11.90 15.68 17.42
C ASN A 96 -11.32 15.82 18.82
N ASN A 97 -10.24 15.12 19.14
CA ASN A 97 -9.60 15.19 20.45
C ASN A 97 -9.01 16.58 20.72
N ASN A 98 -8.47 17.25 19.70
CA ASN A 98 -7.94 18.61 19.84
C ASN A 98 -9.06 19.62 20.13
N ASN A 99 -10.20 19.50 19.45
CA ASN A 99 -11.34 20.39 19.71
C ASN A 99 -11.86 20.21 21.13
N GLN A 100 -12.05 18.97 21.56
CA GLN A 100 -12.50 18.67 22.93
C GLN A 100 -11.46 19.14 23.97
N TYR A 101 -10.18 18.94 23.73
CA TYR A 101 -9.12 19.44 24.58
C TYR A 101 -9.23 20.96 24.80
N HIS A 102 -9.44 21.75 23.75
CA HIS A 102 -9.56 23.20 23.86
C HIS A 102 -10.84 23.61 24.59
N VAL A 103 -11.96 22.93 24.39
CA VAL A 103 -13.20 23.18 25.12
C VAL A 103 -12.97 23.04 26.63
N PHE A 104 -12.42 21.93 27.08
CA PHE A 104 -12.17 21.69 28.50
C PHE A 104 -11.01 22.55 29.05
N LEU A 105 -10.02 22.86 28.23
CA LEU A 105 -8.95 23.78 28.61
C LEU A 105 -9.49 25.19 28.93
N ASN A 106 -10.35 25.70 28.05
CA ASN A 106 -10.96 27.02 28.23
C ASN A 106 -11.81 27.06 29.51
N GLU A 107 -12.60 26.03 29.79
CA GLU A 107 -13.41 25.96 31.02
C GLU A 107 -12.51 25.90 32.28
N VAL A 108 -11.43 25.12 32.27
CA VAL A 108 -10.46 25.07 33.38
C VAL A 108 -9.83 26.43 33.60
N GLN A 109 -9.40 27.12 32.55
CA GLN A 109 -8.81 28.47 32.64
C GLN A 109 -9.82 29.50 33.17
N TYR A 110 -11.07 29.45 32.71
CA TYR A 110 -12.15 30.31 33.14
C TYR A 110 -12.38 30.17 34.66
N ARG A 111 -12.46 28.93 35.15
CA ARG A 111 -12.66 28.69 36.61
C ARG A 111 -11.47 29.15 37.44
N LEU A 112 -10.25 29.01 36.95
CA LEU A 112 -9.06 29.54 37.62
C LEU A 112 -9.12 31.06 37.76
N ALA A 113 -9.64 31.76 36.73
CA ALA A 113 -9.76 33.22 36.77
C ALA A 113 -10.98 33.72 37.57
N ASN A 114 -12.03 32.88 37.75
CA ASN A 114 -13.28 33.30 38.38
C ASN A 114 -13.60 32.54 39.68
N ASN A 115 -12.58 32.30 40.52
CA ASN A 115 -12.71 31.68 41.86
C ASN A 115 -13.46 30.34 41.86
N GLY A 116 -13.35 29.54 40.80
CA GLY A 116 -13.96 28.22 40.67
C GLY A 116 -15.35 28.22 40.11
N ASN A 117 -15.95 29.37 39.76
CA ASN A 117 -17.28 29.45 39.17
C ASN A 117 -17.26 28.87 37.72
N PRO A 118 -18.29 28.09 37.32
CA PRO A 118 -18.36 27.55 35.96
C PRO A 118 -18.63 28.64 34.93
N GLY A 119 -17.98 28.56 33.77
CA GLY A 119 -18.16 29.49 32.68
C GLY A 119 -19.46 29.19 31.86
N SER A 120 -19.94 27.96 31.90
CA SER A 120 -21.16 27.55 31.28
C SER A 120 -21.97 26.63 32.22
N PRO A 121 -23.33 26.69 32.18
CA PRO A 121 -24.18 25.80 32.96
C PRO A 121 -23.94 24.31 32.65
N ASP A 122 -23.55 24.01 31.44
CA ASP A 122 -23.26 22.62 30.97
C ASP A 122 -22.16 21.95 31.75
N TYR A 123 -21.24 22.74 32.31
CA TYR A 123 -20.11 22.22 33.09
C TYR A 123 -20.30 22.32 34.60
N ALA A 124 -21.42 22.89 35.08
CA ALA A 124 -21.69 23.12 36.49
C ALA A 124 -21.60 21.83 37.35
N ALA A 125 -22.03 20.70 36.76
CA ALA A 125 -22.03 19.39 37.43
C ALA A 125 -20.60 18.77 37.57
N TYR A 126 -19.61 19.28 36.85
CA TYR A 126 -18.24 18.73 36.89
C TYR A 126 -17.42 19.39 37.98
N SER A 127 -16.73 18.60 38.78
CA SER A 127 -15.71 19.12 39.70
C SER A 127 -14.51 19.67 38.92
N PHE A 128 -13.77 20.61 39.50
CA PHE A 128 -12.56 21.17 38.91
C PHE A 128 -11.54 20.05 38.54
N GLU A 129 -11.30 19.14 39.49
CA GLU A 129 -10.40 18.03 39.28
C GLU A 129 -10.89 17.07 38.16
N GLY A 130 -12.20 16.86 38.07
CA GLY A 130 -12.82 16.09 36.99
C GLY A 130 -12.56 16.70 35.61
N LEU A 131 -12.71 18.03 35.48
CA LEU A 131 -12.43 18.74 34.22
C LEU A 131 -10.95 18.64 33.82
N VAL A 132 -10.04 18.75 34.78
CA VAL A 132 -8.60 18.60 34.53
C VAL A 132 -8.30 17.19 34.02
N LYS A 133 -8.87 16.14 34.62
CA LYS A 133 -8.71 14.74 34.16
C LYS A 133 -9.26 14.54 32.75
N ILE A 134 -10.42 15.09 32.45
CA ILE A 134 -11.03 14.99 31.11
C ILE A 134 -10.16 15.70 30.06
N LYS A 135 -9.72 16.93 30.36
CA LYS A 135 -8.81 17.70 29.52
C LYS A 135 -7.52 16.91 29.23
N ASP A 136 -6.89 16.32 30.25
CA ASP A 136 -5.65 15.56 30.10
C ASP A 136 -5.86 14.25 29.31
N ASN A 137 -7.03 13.62 29.44
CA ASN A 137 -7.40 12.46 28.62
C ASN A 137 -7.48 12.83 27.12
N PHE A 138 -8.15 13.94 26.78
CA PHE A 138 -8.20 14.40 25.38
C PHE A 138 -6.83 14.83 24.86
N ARG A 139 -5.99 15.44 25.70
CA ARG A 139 -4.59 15.74 25.37
C ARG A 139 -3.83 14.48 25.00
N ARG A 140 -3.90 13.44 25.84
CA ARG A 140 -3.26 12.14 25.60
C ARG A 140 -3.78 11.49 24.31
N ASN A 141 -5.09 11.48 24.08
CA ASN A 141 -5.68 10.90 22.89
C ASN A 141 -5.27 11.65 21.61
N LYS A 142 -5.13 12.98 21.69
CA LYS A 142 -4.57 13.80 20.60
C LYS A 142 -3.13 13.40 20.27
N GLU A 143 -2.28 13.26 21.29
CA GLU A 143 -0.89 12.83 21.13
C GLU A 143 -0.78 11.42 20.57
N LEU A 144 -1.64 10.48 21.03
CA LEU A 144 -1.72 9.13 20.48
C LEU A 144 -2.17 9.11 19.02
N SER A 145 -3.06 10.02 18.61
CA SER A 145 -3.48 10.14 17.21
C SER A 145 -2.32 10.56 16.29
N ILE A 146 -1.42 11.42 16.76
CA ILE A 146 -0.21 11.80 16.02
C ILE A 146 0.74 10.60 15.88
N ILE A 147 0.99 9.90 16.99
CA ILE A 147 1.84 8.71 17.01
C ILE A 147 1.27 7.64 16.06
N GLY A 148 -0.04 7.39 16.11
CA GLY A 148 -0.71 6.46 15.20
C GLY A 148 -0.52 6.83 13.73
N GLY A 149 -0.64 8.11 13.38
CA GLY A 149 -0.38 8.60 12.03
C GLY A 149 1.06 8.35 11.57
N VAL A 150 2.05 8.57 12.45
CA VAL A 150 3.46 8.29 12.17
C VAL A 150 3.70 6.80 11.97
N VAL A 151 3.07 5.95 12.78
CA VAL A 151 3.17 4.49 12.64
C VAL A 151 2.59 4.03 11.29
N VAL A 152 1.42 4.51 10.90
CA VAL A 152 0.83 4.21 9.58
C VAL A 152 1.76 4.64 8.44
N TYR A 153 2.38 5.81 8.57
CA TYR A 153 3.35 6.28 7.59
C TYR A 153 4.58 5.37 7.50
N ALA A 154 5.15 4.96 8.63
CA ALA A 154 6.28 4.05 8.67
C ALA A 154 5.94 2.68 8.05
N VAL A 155 4.78 2.11 8.41
CA VAL A 155 4.27 0.85 7.85
C VAL A 155 4.09 0.95 6.34
N ASN A 156 3.56 2.06 5.83
CA ASN A 156 3.41 2.31 4.39
C ASN A 156 4.77 2.24 3.64
N ILE A 157 5.84 2.82 4.20
CA ILE A 157 7.18 2.78 3.59
C ILE A 157 7.74 1.35 3.61
N ILE A 158 7.59 0.65 4.74
CA ILE A 158 8.04 -0.74 4.89
C ILE A 158 7.29 -1.66 3.93
N ASP A 159 5.96 -1.54 3.83
CA ASP A 159 5.13 -2.32 2.90
C ASP A 159 5.56 -2.12 1.44
N ALA A 160 5.81 -0.87 1.03
CA ALA A 160 6.30 -0.58 -0.31
C ALA A 160 7.66 -1.24 -0.61
N TYR A 161 8.56 -1.25 0.38
CA TYR A 161 9.86 -1.90 0.27
C TYR A 161 9.74 -3.42 0.17
N VAL A 162 8.93 -4.00 1.04
CA VAL A 162 8.71 -5.46 1.13
C VAL A 162 8.02 -5.97 -0.13
N ASP A 163 6.95 -5.30 -0.58
CA ASP A 163 6.27 -5.64 -1.84
C ASP A 163 7.22 -5.64 -3.03
N ALA A 164 8.09 -4.63 -3.14
CA ALA A 164 9.09 -4.56 -4.21
C ALA A 164 10.16 -5.66 -4.12
N LYS A 165 10.46 -6.13 -2.91
CA LYS A 165 11.35 -7.28 -2.69
C LYS A 165 10.68 -8.58 -3.15
N PHE A 166 9.40 -8.78 -2.81
CA PHE A 166 8.66 -9.98 -3.18
C PHE A 166 8.37 -10.07 -4.68
N PHE A 167 8.29 -8.94 -5.38
CA PHE A 167 8.15 -8.94 -6.84
C PHE A 167 9.27 -9.72 -7.55
N ARG A 168 10.44 -9.85 -6.90
CA ARG A 168 11.58 -10.61 -7.39
C ARG A 168 11.42 -12.12 -7.19
N PHE A 169 10.57 -12.56 -6.27
CA PHE A 169 10.36 -13.96 -5.92
C PHE A 169 9.03 -14.50 -6.44
N ASP A 170 8.51 -13.93 -7.52
CA ASP A 170 7.32 -14.46 -8.18
C ASP A 170 7.67 -15.79 -8.85
N ILE A 171 7.43 -16.87 -8.13
CA ILE A 171 7.72 -18.26 -8.54
C ILE A 171 6.71 -18.71 -9.61
N SER A 172 5.64 -17.95 -9.82
CA SER A 172 4.57 -18.30 -10.76
C SER A 172 5.02 -18.34 -12.24
N GLU A 173 6.11 -17.67 -12.58
CA GLU A 173 6.67 -17.74 -13.95
C GLU A 173 7.42 -19.05 -14.22
N ASN A 174 7.84 -19.79 -13.18
CA ASN A 174 8.61 -21.02 -13.31
C ASN A 174 7.79 -22.29 -13.07
N LEU A 175 6.59 -22.20 -12.54
CA LEU A 175 5.69 -23.32 -12.28
C LEU A 175 4.55 -23.29 -13.31
N SER A 176 4.68 -24.02 -14.41
CA SER A 176 3.58 -24.21 -15.35
C SER A 176 3.00 -25.62 -15.24
N LEU A 177 1.73 -25.69 -14.83
CA LEU A 177 0.95 -26.91 -14.85
C LEU A 177 0.27 -27.01 -16.22
N GLN A 178 0.74 -27.93 -17.09
CA GLN A 178 0.14 -28.16 -18.38
C GLN A 178 -0.68 -29.45 -18.36
N LEU A 179 -1.97 -29.31 -18.59
CA LEU A 179 -2.90 -30.42 -18.88
C LEU A 179 -3.02 -30.58 -20.39
N LYS A 180 -2.51 -31.70 -20.91
CA LYS A 180 -2.64 -32.01 -22.32
C LYS A 180 -3.46 -33.28 -22.50
N PRO A 181 -4.48 -33.30 -23.37
CA PRO A 181 -5.12 -34.54 -23.78
C PRO A 181 -4.08 -35.36 -24.54
N THR A 182 -3.98 -36.64 -24.23
CA THR A 182 -3.08 -37.58 -24.91
C THR A 182 -3.85 -38.83 -25.30
N LEU A 183 -3.49 -39.43 -26.42
CA LEU A 183 -3.96 -40.73 -26.85
C LEU A 183 -2.85 -41.72 -26.55
N GLN A 184 -3.08 -42.62 -25.61
CA GLN A 184 -2.12 -43.67 -25.26
C GLN A 184 -2.43 -44.95 -26.02
N THR A 185 -1.47 -45.40 -26.84
CA THR A 185 -1.55 -46.68 -27.49
C THR A 185 -0.72 -47.68 -26.70
N ASN A 186 -1.32 -48.78 -26.25
CA ASN A 186 -0.62 -49.84 -25.54
C ASN A 186 -0.14 -50.93 -26.52
N PRO A 187 1.18 -51.04 -26.79
CA PRO A 187 1.71 -51.93 -27.81
C PRO A 187 1.75 -53.43 -27.42
N GLY A 188 1.31 -53.78 -26.20
CA GLY A 188 1.47 -55.15 -25.66
C GLY A 188 0.20 -55.92 -25.36
N GLY A 189 -0.99 -55.43 -25.73
CA GLY A 189 -2.28 -56.12 -25.45
C GLY A 189 -2.92 -56.75 -26.69
N LEU A 190 -3.84 -57.72 -26.48
CA LEU A 190 -4.64 -58.37 -27.55
C LEU A 190 -5.49 -57.39 -28.40
N HIS A 191 -5.53 -56.12 -28.02
CA HIS A 191 -6.15 -54.98 -28.76
C HIS A 191 -5.10 -53.89 -29.00
N ALA A 192 -4.03 -54.22 -29.71
CA ALA A 192 -2.85 -53.35 -29.91
C ALA A 192 -3.12 -52.00 -30.61
N TYR A 193 -4.35 -51.74 -31.05
CA TYR A 193 -4.74 -50.51 -31.77
C TYR A 193 -5.86 -49.70 -31.09
N ALA A 194 -6.25 -50.07 -29.88
CA ALA A 194 -7.21 -49.25 -29.14
C ALA A 194 -6.51 -48.05 -28.49
N ALA A 195 -6.66 -46.90 -29.13
CA ALA A 195 -6.21 -45.63 -28.55
C ALA A 195 -7.12 -45.26 -27.35
N GLN A 196 -6.56 -45.24 -26.15
CA GLN A 196 -7.28 -44.81 -24.97
C GLN A 196 -7.07 -43.32 -24.74
N PRO A 197 -8.13 -42.53 -24.57
CA PRO A 197 -7.99 -41.13 -24.22
C PRO A 197 -7.44 -41.00 -22.78
N GLY A 198 -6.39 -40.24 -22.60
CA GLY A 198 -5.77 -39.96 -21.32
C GLY A 198 -5.49 -38.48 -21.14
N LEU A 199 -5.25 -38.07 -19.91
CA LEU A 199 -4.81 -36.72 -19.57
C LEU A 199 -3.37 -36.80 -19.06
N LYS A 200 -2.46 -36.11 -19.75
CA LYS A 200 -1.06 -35.96 -19.29
C LYS A 200 -0.93 -34.67 -18.49
N LEU A 201 -0.57 -34.82 -17.21
CA LEU A 201 -0.22 -33.72 -16.35
C LEU A 201 1.31 -33.57 -16.39
N SER A 202 1.80 -32.43 -16.84
CA SER A 202 3.23 -32.10 -16.79
C SER A 202 3.44 -30.85 -15.96
N LEU A 203 4.30 -30.98 -14.95
CA LEU A 203 4.80 -29.88 -14.12
C LEU A 203 6.19 -29.55 -14.66
N SER A 204 6.39 -28.33 -15.19
CA SER A 204 7.73 -27.82 -15.49
C SER A 204 8.15 -26.85 -14.38
N LEU A 205 9.33 -27.14 -13.81
CA LEU A 205 10.02 -26.32 -12.81
C LEU A 205 11.00 -25.40 -13.51
#